data_a0002cfd4757e5be51a322f33d30a66c
#
_entry.id   a0002cfd4757e5be51a322f33d30a66c
#
_cell.length_a   1.000
_cell.length_b   1.000
_cell.length_c   1.000
_cell.angle_alpha   90.00
_cell.angle_beta   90.00
_cell.angle_gamma   90.00
#
_symmetry.space_group_name_H-M   'P 1'
#
loop_
_entity.id
_entity.type
_entity.pdbx_description
1 polymer ?
#
loop_
_entity_poly.entity_id
_entity_poly.type
_entity_poly.pdbx_seq_one_letter_code
_entity_poly.pdbx_strand_id
1 'polypeptide(L)'
;MIYTLENHELKHAVEEMLFHLLPTETLSRADTAEQITEPYCRSILTEENGEAAARAIVCMDGSVHEAEKRASVTGLATLDYKRTITELVKTTVYDAVVPFLPQAPVWGSLTGVRPAKLARGMIERGMTRGETAVELREHFHVSPERTALTIRAAATAMEMDKTIGENDISLYVGIPFCPSRCYYCSFVSATTAQSGKLIEPYLDTLCREIEETAALVRAAGKQVQSVYIGGGTPTTLDEHQLARLLSALENHFDFSHLREYTVEAGRPDTITPEKLRVLKSAGVGRVSINPQSMNDAVLAAIGRKHGSADVLRAFDEARQAGFDEINMDLIAGLTGDTAETFAQTVDTLLNLSPENITVHTLAIKRGADLTDKAAAAAQRETVSQMLDGASHALQNAGYGPYYLYRQKFMAGGFENVGWCKPDTECFYNVSMMEELQTILSLGAGGVSKRVVRETGWIERANNPKYPLEYIQAADRLANGKKKLLFPKK
;
A
#
# COMPACT_ATOMS: atom_id res chain seq x y z
N MET A 1 5.00 4.35 -28.83
CA MET A 1 6.18 3.46 -29.07
C MET A 1 5.70 2.10 -29.54
N ILE A 2 6.28 1.57 -30.62
CA ILE A 2 6.05 0.20 -31.11
C ILE A 2 7.03 -0.74 -30.45
N TYR A 3 6.64 -1.96 -30.07
CA TYR A 3 7.57 -2.95 -29.52
C TYR A 3 7.40 -4.32 -30.17
N THR A 4 8.48 -5.12 -30.22
CA THR A 4 8.48 -6.53 -30.64
C THR A 4 9.03 -7.43 -29.55
N LEU A 5 8.57 -8.67 -29.59
CA LEU A 5 9.07 -9.77 -28.75
C LEU A 5 9.67 -10.82 -29.67
N GLU A 6 10.96 -11.10 -29.54
CA GLU A 6 11.67 -12.06 -30.37
C GLU A 6 12.15 -13.25 -29.51
N ASN A 7 11.71 -14.44 -29.86
CA ASN A 7 11.96 -15.71 -29.16
C ASN A 7 11.41 -15.79 -27.73
N HIS A 8 10.44 -14.92 -27.35
CA HIS A 8 9.73 -15.02 -26.06
C HIS A 8 8.35 -14.36 -26.12
N GLU A 9 7.50 -14.69 -25.13
CA GLU A 9 6.14 -14.14 -24.99
C GLU A 9 5.96 -13.33 -23.67
N LEU A 10 7.03 -12.71 -23.16
CA LEU A 10 7.00 -11.94 -21.91
C LEU A 10 6.45 -10.52 -22.10
N LYS A 11 5.32 -10.41 -22.80
CA LYS A 11 4.64 -9.16 -23.10
C LYS A 11 4.49 -8.26 -21.86
N HIS A 12 4.01 -8.85 -20.76
CA HIS A 12 3.75 -8.08 -19.54
C HIS A 12 5.02 -7.47 -18.95
N ALA A 13 6.17 -8.17 -19.03
CA ALA A 13 7.44 -7.68 -18.52
C ALA A 13 7.92 -6.44 -19.30
N VAL A 14 7.84 -6.50 -20.64
CA VAL A 14 8.25 -5.41 -21.52
C VAL A 14 7.31 -4.22 -21.38
N GLU A 15 5.99 -4.43 -21.47
CA GLU A 15 5.00 -3.36 -21.34
C GLU A 15 5.04 -2.68 -19.97
N GLU A 16 5.21 -3.44 -18.89
CA GLU A 16 5.30 -2.89 -17.52
C GLU A 16 6.53 -1.98 -17.41
N MET A 17 7.67 -2.38 -17.98
CA MET A 17 8.89 -1.57 -17.95
C MET A 17 8.76 -0.33 -18.84
N LEU A 18 8.31 -0.48 -20.08
CA LEU A 18 8.10 0.66 -20.98
C LEU A 18 7.08 1.66 -20.40
N PHE A 19 5.99 1.18 -19.83
CA PHE A 19 5.01 2.05 -19.19
C PHE A 19 5.58 2.76 -17.94
N HIS A 20 6.44 2.08 -17.19
CA HIS A 20 7.11 2.67 -16.03
C HIS A 20 8.06 3.81 -16.43
N LEU A 21 8.84 3.62 -17.50
CA LEU A 21 9.86 4.57 -17.94
C LEU A 21 9.28 5.67 -18.83
N LEU A 22 8.31 5.32 -19.68
CA LEU A 22 7.72 6.17 -20.71
C LEU A 22 6.19 6.24 -20.56
N PRO A 23 5.66 6.77 -19.44
CA PRO A 23 4.23 6.72 -19.12
C PRO A 23 3.34 7.52 -20.09
N THR A 24 3.93 8.42 -20.88
CA THR A 24 3.23 9.22 -21.90
C THR A 24 3.08 8.48 -23.23
N GLU A 25 3.85 7.41 -23.45
CA GLU A 25 3.84 6.67 -24.69
C GLU A 25 2.66 5.72 -24.80
N THR A 26 2.01 5.71 -25.95
CA THR A 26 1.04 4.68 -26.30
C THR A 26 1.79 3.46 -26.84
N LEU A 27 1.66 2.32 -26.17
CA LEU A 27 2.36 1.10 -26.55
C LEU A 27 1.52 0.27 -27.53
N SER A 28 2.16 -0.19 -28.61
CA SER A 28 1.56 -1.14 -29.57
C SER A 28 2.58 -2.23 -29.92
N ARG A 29 2.10 -3.50 -29.94
CA ARG A 29 2.94 -4.64 -30.36
C ARG A 29 2.93 -4.77 -31.87
N ALA A 30 4.10 -4.97 -32.46
CA ALA A 30 4.26 -5.43 -33.84
C ALA A 30 4.68 -6.91 -33.85
N ASP A 31 4.21 -7.65 -34.86
CA ASP A 31 4.49 -9.09 -34.95
C ASP A 31 5.89 -9.36 -35.53
N THR A 32 6.41 -8.45 -36.37
CA THR A 32 7.73 -8.60 -37.02
C THR A 32 8.52 -7.31 -36.93
N ALA A 33 9.86 -7.43 -37.01
CA ALA A 33 10.78 -6.29 -37.03
C ALA A 33 10.59 -5.39 -38.27
N GLU A 34 10.01 -5.87 -39.36
CA GLU A 34 9.76 -5.10 -40.59
C GLU A 34 8.62 -4.08 -40.42
N GLN A 35 7.76 -4.27 -39.40
CA GLN A 35 6.62 -3.38 -39.10
C GLN A 35 6.98 -2.26 -38.14
N ILE A 36 8.27 -2.15 -37.77
CA ILE A 36 8.71 -1.21 -36.76
C ILE A 36 8.98 0.16 -37.37
N THR A 37 8.40 1.18 -36.76
CA THR A 37 8.72 2.58 -37.01
C THR A 37 9.08 3.26 -35.70
N GLU A 38 9.94 4.28 -35.76
CA GLU A 38 10.33 5.05 -34.57
C GLU A 38 9.13 5.79 -33.95
N PRO A 39 9.01 5.85 -32.62
CA PRO A 39 9.89 5.23 -31.60
C PRO A 39 9.60 3.75 -31.40
N TYR A 40 10.65 2.92 -31.24
CA TYR A 40 10.47 1.49 -31.06
C TYR A 40 11.36 0.87 -29.98
N CYS A 41 10.95 -0.31 -29.49
CA CYS A 41 11.71 -1.20 -28.61
C CYS A 41 11.65 -2.64 -29.14
N ARG A 42 12.81 -3.25 -29.38
CA ARG A 42 12.91 -4.69 -29.69
C ARG A 42 13.42 -5.42 -28.45
N SER A 43 12.70 -6.44 -27.99
CA SER A 43 13.11 -7.29 -26.88
C SER A 43 13.37 -8.71 -27.40
N ILE A 44 14.57 -9.20 -27.24
CA ILE A 44 15.07 -10.46 -27.80
C ILE A 44 15.56 -11.31 -26.65
N LEU A 45 15.19 -12.61 -26.62
CA LEU A 45 15.66 -13.57 -25.62
C LEU A 45 16.28 -14.77 -26.36
N THR A 46 17.46 -15.19 -25.93
CA THR A 46 18.12 -16.41 -26.43
C THR A 46 18.54 -17.26 -25.24
N GLU A 47 18.52 -18.59 -25.45
CA GLU A 47 18.99 -19.52 -24.43
C GLU A 47 19.94 -20.55 -25.09
N GLU A 48 21.15 -20.63 -24.56
CA GLU A 48 22.15 -21.57 -25.02
C GLU A 48 22.95 -22.13 -23.82
N ASN A 49 23.17 -23.44 -23.80
CA ASN A 49 24.03 -24.09 -22.81
C ASN A 49 23.67 -23.81 -21.33
N GLY A 50 22.37 -23.56 -21.02
CA GLY A 50 21.93 -23.24 -19.65
C GLY A 50 22.18 -21.81 -19.24
N GLU A 51 22.49 -20.92 -20.18
CA GLU A 51 22.55 -19.48 -20.01
C GLU A 51 21.46 -18.82 -20.85
N ALA A 52 20.72 -17.89 -20.26
CA ALA A 52 19.77 -17.03 -20.95
C ALA A 52 20.39 -15.64 -21.17
N ALA A 53 20.26 -15.09 -22.38
CA ALA A 53 20.68 -13.74 -22.74
C ALA A 53 19.47 -12.94 -23.22
N ALA A 54 19.18 -11.82 -22.57
CA ALA A 54 18.19 -10.84 -23.01
C ALA A 54 18.91 -9.65 -23.64
N ARG A 55 18.40 -9.20 -24.78
CA ARG A 55 18.90 -8.02 -25.51
C ARG A 55 17.74 -7.10 -25.81
N ALA A 56 17.89 -5.82 -25.54
CA ALA A 56 16.91 -4.79 -25.86
C ALA A 56 17.55 -3.72 -26.76
N ILE A 57 16.85 -3.33 -27.83
CA ILE A 57 17.26 -2.29 -28.77
C ILE A 57 16.14 -1.27 -28.79
N VAL A 58 16.45 -0.02 -28.41
CA VAL A 58 15.50 1.09 -28.35
C VAL A 58 15.95 2.19 -29.30
N CYS A 59 15.03 2.69 -30.11
CA CYS A 59 15.25 3.85 -30.98
C CYS A 59 14.23 4.93 -30.63
N MET A 60 14.73 6.13 -30.35
CA MET A 60 13.93 7.33 -30.09
C MET A 60 14.72 8.56 -30.57
N ASP A 61 14.03 9.52 -31.18
CA ASP A 61 14.58 10.79 -31.63
C ASP A 61 15.84 10.63 -32.51
N GLY A 62 15.83 9.63 -33.40
CA GLY A 62 16.94 9.32 -34.30
C GLY A 62 18.16 8.66 -33.64
N SER A 63 18.11 8.37 -32.35
CA SER A 63 19.18 7.72 -31.60
C SER A 63 18.83 6.28 -31.28
N VAL A 64 19.84 5.39 -31.26
CA VAL A 64 19.68 3.97 -30.92
C VAL A 64 20.51 3.63 -29.70
N HIS A 65 19.89 3.03 -28.69
CA HIS A 65 20.57 2.44 -27.55
C HIS A 65 20.27 0.95 -27.45
N GLU A 66 21.27 0.19 -27.04
CA GLU A 66 21.22 -1.24 -26.92
C GLU A 66 21.78 -1.66 -25.56
N ALA A 67 21.13 -2.66 -24.95
CA ALA A 67 21.60 -3.33 -23.75
C ALA A 67 21.48 -4.83 -23.89
N GLU A 68 22.42 -5.58 -23.28
CA GLU A 68 22.39 -7.05 -23.18
C GLU A 68 22.76 -7.45 -21.77
N LYS A 69 22.01 -8.41 -21.22
CA LYS A 69 22.29 -9.05 -19.93
C LYS A 69 22.16 -10.56 -20.05
N ARG A 70 22.89 -11.27 -19.20
CA ARG A 70 22.92 -12.74 -19.17
C ARG A 70 22.67 -13.25 -17.76
N ALA A 71 22.03 -14.40 -17.65
CA ALA A 71 21.80 -15.08 -16.38
C ALA A 71 21.90 -16.61 -16.57
N SER A 72 22.50 -17.30 -15.61
CA SER A 72 22.46 -18.76 -15.57
C SER A 72 21.04 -19.24 -15.20
N VAL A 73 20.52 -20.17 -15.99
CA VAL A 73 19.21 -20.81 -15.76
C VAL A 73 19.33 -22.30 -15.52
N THR A 74 20.56 -22.80 -15.43
CA THR A 74 20.85 -24.23 -15.21
C THR A 74 20.33 -24.69 -13.85
N GLY A 75 19.50 -25.73 -13.84
CA GLY A 75 19.02 -26.38 -12.61
C GLY A 75 17.97 -25.58 -11.83
N LEU A 76 17.47 -24.49 -12.37
CA LEU A 76 16.41 -23.71 -11.71
C LEU A 76 15.07 -24.44 -11.73
N ALA A 77 14.33 -24.39 -10.61
CA ALA A 77 12.94 -24.82 -10.58
C ALA A 77 12.09 -23.91 -11.48
N THR A 78 10.97 -24.41 -12.00
CA THR A 78 10.10 -23.70 -12.97
C THR A 78 9.72 -22.27 -12.52
N LEU A 79 9.49 -22.07 -11.24
CA LEU A 79 9.10 -20.76 -10.70
C LEU A 79 10.28 -19.78 -10.68
N ASP A 80 11.45 -20.26 -10.26
CA ASP A 80 12.67 -19.44 -10.20
C ASP A 80 13.17 -19.13 -11.62
N TYR A 81 13.10 -20.08 -12.53
CA TYR A 81 13.35 -19.85 -13.95
C TYR A 81 12.50 -18.71 -14.51
N LYS A 82 11.16 -18.79 -14.33
CA LYS A 82 10.25 -17.73 -14.80
C LYS A 82 10.57 -16.37 -14.18
N ARG A 83 10.93 -16.35 -12.91
CA ARG A 83 11.31 -15.11 -12.21
C ARG A 83 12.60 -14.54 -12.81
N THR A 84 13.65 -15.34 -12.93
CA THR A 84 14.95 -14.94 -13.48
C THR A 84 14.82 -14.39 -14.91
N ILE A 85 14.11 -15.09 -15.79
CA ILE A 85 13.91 -14.63 -17.18
C ILE A 85 13.08 -13.32 -17.23
N THR A 86 12.03 -13.23 -16.42
CA THR A 86 11.22 -12.00 -16.36
C THR A 86 12.02 -10.80 -15.87
N GLU A 87 12.86 -11.00 -14.87
CA GLU A 87 13.73 -9.97 -14.31
C GLU A 87 14.83 -9.57 -15.30
N LEU A 88 15.44 -10.57 -15.96
CA LEU A 88 16.46 -10.37 -16.99
C LEU A 88 15.92 -9.49 -18.13
N VAL A 89 14.74 -9.79 -18.67
CA VAL A 89 14.10 -8.98 -19.71
C VAL A 89 13.79 -7.57 -19.23
N LYS A 90 13.22 -7.43 -18.01
CA LYS A 90 12.89 -6.11 -17.44
C LYS A 90 14.11 -5.22 -17.27
N THR A 91 15.18 -5.74 -16.67
CA THR A 91 16.40 -4.95 -16.42
C THR A 91 17.13 -4.61 -17.70
N THR A 92 17.08 -5.47 -18.72
CA THR A 92 17.67 -5.18 -20.03
C THR A 92 16.89 -4.08 -20.78
N VAL A 93 15.56 -4.12 -20.76
CA VAL A 93 14.73 -3.03 -21.33
C VAL A 93 14.95 -1.73 -20.58
N TYR A 94 15.10 -1.77 -19.26
CA TYR A 94 15.43 -0.59 -18.46
C TYR A 94 16.74 0.06 -18.94
N ASP A 95 17.82 -0.71 -19.04
CA ASP A 95 19.13 -0.19 -19.42
C ASP A 95 19.13 0.41 -20.86
N ALA A 96 18.34 -0.16 -21.77
CA ALA A 96 18.22 0.38 -23.13
C ALA A 96 17.39 1.67 -23.22
N VAL A 97 16.43 1.89 -22.29
CA VAL A 97 15.53 3.07 -22.29
C VAL A 97 16.09 4.24 -21.49
N VAL A 98 16.76 3.97 -20.35
CA VAL A 98 17.21 5.01 -19.41
C VAL A 98 18.06 6.11 -20.07
N PRO A 99 18.95 5.85 -21.06
CA PRO A 99 19.72 6.89 -21.73
C PRO A 99 18.88 7.98 -22.42
N PHE A 100 17.61 7.69 -22.73
CA PHE A 100 16.67 8.66 -23.32
C PHE A 100 15.93 9.51 -22.29
N LEU A 101 16.03 9.17 -20.99
CA LEU A 101 15.32 9.89 -19.94
C LEU A 101 16.14 11.06 -19.43
N PRO A 102 15.51 12.20 -19.11
CA PRO A 102 16.20 13.33 -18.50
C PRO A 102 16.75 12.99 -17.11
N GLN A 103 16.10 12.05 -16.41
CA GLN A 103 16.51 11.56 -15.10
C GLN A 103 16.07 10.11 -14.92
N ALA A 104 16.96 9.27 -14.38
CA ALA A 104 16.62 7.88 -14.04
C ALA A 104 15.58 7.82 -12.91
N PRO A 105 14.64 6.87 -12.96
CA PRO A 105 13.69 6.68 -11.86
C PRO A 105 14.39 6.32 -10.54
N VAL A 106 13.95 6.89 -9.42
CA VAL A 106 14.53 6.64 -8.09
C VAL A 106 14.41 5.18 -7.63
N TRP A 107 13.48 4.42 -8.20
CA TRP A 107 13.31 2.99 -8.00
C TRP A 107 13.98 2.12 -9.08
N GLY A 108 14.72 2.73 -9.99
CA GLY A 108 15.42 2.02 -11.06
C GLY A 108 14.50 1.11 -11.87
N SER A 109 14.96 -0.11 -12.12
CA SER A 109 14.22 -1.16 -12.81
C SER A 109 13.23 -1.93 -11.91
N LEU A 110 13.19 -1.63 -10.61
CA LEU A 110 12.32 -2.31 -9.67
C LEU A 110 10.86 -1.84 -9.83
N THR A 111 10.01 -2.65 -10.46
CA THR A 111 8.58 -2.37 -10.67
C THR A 111 7.67 -3.02 -9.61
N GLY A 112 8.24 -3.80 -8.70
CA GLY A 112 7.52 -4.50 -7.64
C GLY A 112 6.85 -3.55 -6.65
N VAL A 113 5.67 -3.94 -6.15
CA VAL A 113 4.87 -3.12 -5.22
C VAL A 113 5.33 -3.21 -3.77
N ARG A 114 6.20 -4.16 -3.42
CA ARG A 114 6.68 -4.43 -2.06
C ARG A 114 8.20 -4.58 -2.00
N PRO A 115 8.95 -3.49 -2.12
CA PRO A 115 10.42 -3.54 -2.08
C PRO A 115 10.98 -4.15 -0.79
N ALA A 116 10.39 -3.83 0.37
CA ALA A 116 10.83 -4.36 1.65
C ALA A 116 10.70 -5.90 1.74
N LYS A 117 9.61 -6.46 1.19
CA LYS A 117 9.45 -7.92 1.11
C LYS A 117 10.51 -8.58 0.21
N LEU A 118 10.90 -7.92 -0.89
CA LEU A 118 12.00 -8.40 -1.74
C LEU A 118 13.33 -8.42 -0.96
N ALA A 119 13.67 -7.31 -0.30
CA ALA A 119 14.88 -7.20 0.51
C ALA A 119 14.90 -8.22 1.66
N ARG A 120 13.77 -8.37 2.39
CA ARG A 120 13.61 -9.40 3.42
C ARG A 120 13.89 -10.80 2.85
N GLY A 121 13.31 -11.15 1.72
CA GLY A 121 13.54 -12.44 1.09
C GLY A 121 15.00 -12.68 0.65
N MET A 122 15.75 -11.64 0.28
CA MET A 122 17.20 -11.75 0.02
C MET A 122 17.96 -12.04 1.32
N ILE A 123 17.66 -11.34 2.40
CA ILE A 123 18.29 -11.53 3.71
C ILE A 123 17.96 -12.92 4.28
N GLU A 124 16.73 -13.38 4.18
CA GLU A 124 16.30 -14.72 4.61
C GLU A 124 17.01 -15.85 3.82
N ARG A 125 17.43 -15.59 2.59
CA ARG A 125 18.26 -16.51 1.79
C ARG A 125 19.77 -16.41 2.09
N GLY A 126 20.18 -15.63 3.08
CA GLY A 126 21.55 -15.58 3.59
C GLY A 126 22.36 -14.36 3.19
N MET A 127 21.82 -13.42 2.42
CA MET A 127 22.51 -12.16 2.13
C MET A 127 22.55 -11.27 3.40
N THR A 128 23.65 -10.58 3.62
CA THR A 128 23.70 -9.52 4.61
C THR A 128 22.89 -8.31 4.16
N ARG A 129 22.54 -7.43 5.09
CA ARG A 129 21.88 -6.14 4.74
C ARG A 129 22.72 -5.30 3.78
N GLY A 130 24.06 -5.35 3.91
CA GLY A 130 24.99 -4.66 3.02
C GLY A 130 24.95 -5.21 1.59
N GLU A 131 25.03 -6.52 1.43
CA GLU A 131 24.93 -7.19 0.12
C GLU A 131 23.56 -6.94 -0.52
N THR A 132 22.48 -7.01 0.25
CA THR A 132 21.12 -6.66 -0.23
C THR A 132 21.04 -5.21 -0.71
N ALA A 133 21.69 -4.27 -0.01
CA ALA A 133 21.73 -2.88 -0.44
C ALA A 133 22.54 -2.68 -1.72
N VAL A 134 23.64 -3.42 -1.90
CA VAL A 134 24.41 -3.44 -3.15
C VAL A 134 23.55 -3.98 -4.29
N GLU A 135 22.88 -5.12 -4.09
CA GLU A 135 21.99 -5.74 -5.08
C GLU A 135 20.87 -4.79 -5.53
N LEU A 136 20.23 -4.10 -4.58
CA LEU A 136 19.19 -3.10 -4.89
C LEU A 136 19.74 -1.95 -5.73
N ARG A 137 20.95 -1.48 -5.47
CA ARG A 137 21.55 -0.34 -6.18
C ARG A 137 22.15 -0.73 -7.53
N GLU A 138 22.89 -1.83 -7.60
CA GLU A 138 23.67 -2.18 -8.78
C GLU A 138 22.85 -3.00 -9.77
N HIS A 139 22.06 -3.95 -9.30
CA HIS A 139 21.24 -4.78 -10.18
C HIS A 139 19.90 -4.12 -10.55
N PHE A 140 19.21 -3.52 -9.55
CA PHE A 140 17.91 -2.90 -9.77
C PHE A 140 17.99 -1.37 -9.97
N HIS A 141 19.16 -0.75 -9.84
CA HIS A 141 19.37 0.69 -10.00
C HIS A 141 18.52 1.56 -9.06
N VAL A 142 18.18 1.04 -7.87
CA VAL A 142 17.43 1.78 -6.85
C VAL A 142 18.33 2.84 -6.23
N SER A 143 17.81 4.07 -6.04
CA SER A 143 18.59 5.17 -5.44
C SER A 143 19.09 4.82 -4.02
N PRO A 144 20.17 5.44 -3.54
CA PRO A 144 20.68 5.20 -2.19
C PRO A 144 19.63 5.45 -1.10
N GLU A 145 18.83 6.52 -1.25
CA GLU A 145 17.79 6.91 -0.30
C GLU A 145 16.69 5.84 -0.22
N ARG A 146 16.16 5.39 -1.38
CA ARG A 146 15.12 4.34 -1.45
C ARG A 146 15.66 2.99 -1.03
N THR A 147 16.93 2.71 -1.28
CA THR A 147 17.60 1.52 -0.76
C THR A 147 17.64 1.54 0.78
N ALA A 148 18.03 2.67 1.39
CA ALA A 148 18.06 2.81 2.85
C ALA A 148 16.65 2.64 3.47
N LEU A 149 15.62 3.27 2.91
CA LEU A 149 14.22 3.09 3.34
C LEU A 149 13.79 1.62 3.26
N THR A 150 14.13 0.95 2.16
CA THR A 150 13.77 -0.46 1.92
C THR A 150 14.42 -1.38 2.96
N ILE A 151 15.71 -1.22 3.22
CA ILE A 151 16.44 -2.05 4.19
C ILE A 151 15.92 -1.82 5.62
N ARG A 152 15.61 -0.58 6.00
CA ARG A 152 15.04 -0.27 7.33
C ARG A 152 13.65 -0.89 7.50
N ALA A 153 12.75 -0.71 6.53
CA ALA A 153 11.42 -1.32 6.58
C ALA A 153 11.48 -2.85 6.61
N ALA A 154 12.39 -3.47 5.82
CA ALA A 154 12.61 -4.91 5.87
C ALA A 154 13.11 -5.37 7.25
N ALA A 155 14.01 -4.61 7.88
CA ALA A 155 14.50 -4.91 9.22
C ALA A 155 13.38 -4.86 10.27
N THR A 156 12.53 -3.82 10.26
CA THR A 156 11.37 -3.73 11.14
C THR A 156 10.43 -4.94 10.97
N ALA A 157 10.12 -5.31 9.71
CA ALA A 157 9.30 -6.47 9.43
C ALA A 157 9.91 -7.77 9.95
N MET A 158 11.22 -7.95 9.82
CA MET A 158 11.93 -9.14 10.34
C MET A 158 11.91 -9.23 11.86
N GLU A 159 12.09 -8.11 12.57
CA GLU A 159 12.00 -8.09 14.04
C GLU A 159 10.57 -8.39 14.50
N MET A 160 9.58 -7.81 13.85
CA MET A 160 8.18 -8.06 14.15
C MET A 160 7.79 -9.53 13.87
N ASP A 161 8.26 -10.11 12.78
CA ASP A 161 7.98 -11.50 12.40
C ASP A 161 8.43 -12.52 13.44
N LYS A 162 9.53 -12.25 14.15
CA LYS A 162 10.03 -13.08 15.25
C LYS A 162 9.05 -13.16 16.44
N THR A 163 8.17 -12.20 16.55
CA THR A 163 7.19 -12.09 17.66
C THR A 163 5.82 -12.68 17.31
N ILE A 164 5.64 -13.17 16.09
CA ILE A 164 4.37 -13.70 15.58
C ILE A 164 4.37 -15.23 15.70
N GLY A 165 3.44 -15.74 16.46
CA GLY A 165 3.21 -17.18 16.62
C GLY A 165 2.41 -17.78 15.45
N GLU A 166 2.43 -19.11 15.36
CA GLU A 166 1.71 -19.85 14.30
C GLU A 166 0.18 -19.67 14.39
N ASN A 167 -0.34 -19.46 15.59
CA ASN A 167 -1.76 -19.29 15.83
C ASN A 167 -2.23 -17.84 15.80
N ASP A 168 -1.33 -16.90 15.62
CA ASP A 168 -1.64 -15.48 15.64
C ASP A 168 -2.32 -15.02 14.36
N ILE A 169 -3.35 -14.20 14.53
CA ILE A 169 -4.08 -13.55 13.43
C ILE A 169 -4.37 -12.09 13.76
N SER A 170 -4.60 -11.31 12.70
CA SER A 170 -5.18 -9.96 12.79
C SER A 170 -6.62 -9.93 12.30
N LEU A 171 -7.40 -9.01 12.82
CA LEU A 171 -8.73 -8.69 12.33
C LEU A 171 -8.71 -7.33 11.64
N TYR A 172 -9.35 -7.26 10.49
CA TYR A 172 -9.71 -5.99 9.83
C TYR A 172 -11.23 -5.85 9.85
N VAL A 173 -11.73 -4.66 10.19
CA VAL A 173 -13.16 -4.36 10.17
C VAL A 173 -13.41 -3.17 9.25
N GLY A 174 -14.11 -3.42 8.15
CA GLY A 174 -14.41 -2.40 7.15
C GLY A 174 -15.70 -1.65 7.45
N ILE A 175 -15.66 -0.33 7.52
CA ILE A 175 -16.83 0.57 7.62
C ILE A 175 -16.90 1.39 6.33
N PRO A 176 -17.75 1.04 5.36
CA PRO A 176 -17.73 1.61 4.01
C PRO A 176 -18.52 2.93 3.88
N PHE A 177 -18.62 3.71 4.94
CA PHE A 177 -19.37 4.97 4.94
C PHE A 177 -18.44 6.16 5.12
N CYS A 178 -18.73 7.27 4.39
CA CYS A 178 -18.04 8.55 4.51
C CYS A 178 -19.06 9.69 4.52
N PRO A 179 -18.78 10.84 5.17
CA PRO A 179 -19.67 12.00 5.12
C PRO A 179 -19.75 12.61 3.71
N SER A 180 -18.64 12.56 2.96
CA SER A 180 -18.55 12.98 1.56
C SER A 180 -17.44 12.18 0.85
N ARG A 181 -17.45 12.16 -0.48
CA ARG A 181 -16.39 11.49 -1.27
C ARG A 181 -15.30 12.51 -1.62
N CYS A 182 -14.06 12.20 -1.26
CA CYS A 182 -12.89 12.96 -1.68
C CYS A 182 -12.52 12.61 -3.13
N TYR A 183 -12.06 13.57 -3.93
CA TYR A 183 -11.78 13.37 -5.37
C TYR A 183 -10.66 12.35 -5.63
N TYR A 184 -9.67 12.28 -4.74
CA TYR A 184 -8.56 11.33 -4.86
C TYR A 184 -8.91 9.90 -4.37
N CYS A 185 -10.01 9.74 -3.61
CA CYS A 185 -10.27 8.50 -2.87
C CYS A 185 -10.58 7.32 -3.78
N SER A 186 -9.84 6.23 -3.53
CA SER A 186 -9.97 4.99 -4.27
C SER A 186 -10.81 3.93 -3.59
N PHE A 187 -11.09 4.10 -2.33
CA PHE A 187 -11.87 3.14 -1.59
C PHE A 187 -13.33 3.15 -2.04
N VAL A 188 -13.93 1.99 -2.06
CA VAL A 188 -15.36 1.86 -2.28
C VAL A 188 -16.05 2.32 -1.00
N SER A 189 -16.59 3.53 -1.02
CA SER A 189 -17.34 4.09 0.10
C SER A 189 -18.66 4.67 -0.39
N ALA A 190 -19.68 4.59 0.46
CA ALA A 190 -20.98 5.18 0.24
C ALA A 190 -21.10 6.48 1.08
N THR A 191 -21.63 7.54 0.49
CA THR A 191 -21.86 8.77 1.26
C THR A 191 -23.05 8.62 2.20
N THR A 192 -22.96 9.18 3.40
CA THR A 192 -24.07 9.13 4.38
C THR A 192 -25.33 9.80 3.86
N ALA A 193 -25.20 10.84 3.03
CA ALA A 193 -26.34 11.51 2.40
C ALA A 193 -27.14 10.55 1.49
N GLN A 194 -26.47 9.63 0.79
CA GLN A 194 -27.11 8.70 -0.14
C GLN A 194 -27.47 7.36 0.51
N SER A 195 -26.69 6.92 1.46
CA SER A 195 -26.73 5.54 1.98
C SER A 195 -26.85 5.45 3.50
N GLY A 196 -27.11 6.54 4.21
CA GLY A 196 -27.21 6.56 5.67
C GLY A 196 -28.26 5.59 6.24
N LYS A 197 -29.36 5.36 5.51
CA LYS A 197 -30.38 4.37 5.86
C LYS A 197 -29.87 2.90 5.84
N LEU A 198 -28.71 2.65 5.25
CA LEU A 198 -28.10 1.31 5.22
C LEU A 198 -27.19 1.06 6.41
N ILE A 199 -26.87 2.07 7.26
CA ILE A 199 -25.93 1.93 8.38
C ILE A 199 -26.45 0.88 9.38
N GLU A 200 -27.71 0.98 9.84
CA GLU A 200 -28.26 0.01 10.79
C GLU A 200 -28.32 -1.41 10.22
N PRO A 201 -28.93 -1.68 9.03
CA PRO A 201 -28.89 -3.01 8.46
C PRO A 201 -27.47 -3.54 8.20
N TYR A 202 -26.54 -2.64 7.90
CA TYR A 202 -25.12 -2.98 7.74
C TYR A 202 -24.52 -3.46 9.06
N LEU A 203 -24.74 -2.73 10.15
CA LEU A 203 -24.27 -3.10 11.50
C LEU A 203 -24.89 -4.40 12.00
N ASP A 204 -26.19 -4.64 11.72
CA ASP A 204 -26.84 -5.92 12.02
C ASP A 204 -26.10 -7.09 11.35
N THR A 205 -25.81 -6.92 10.05
CA THR A 205 -25.07 -7.93 9.26
C THR A 205 -23.63 -8.09 9.75
N LEU A 206 -22.95 -7.00 10.09
CA LEU A 206 -21.58 -7.02 10.58
C LEU A 206 -21.46 -7.68 11.95
N CYS A 207 -22.36 -7.39 12.89
CA CYS A 207 -22.40 -8.05 14.20
C CYS A 207 -22.61 -9.56 14.06
N ARG A 208 -23.48 -10.00 13.17
CA ARG A 208 -23.65 -11.42 12.85
C ARG A 208 -22.38 -12.04 12.23
N GLU A 209 -21.73 -11.36 11.29
CA GLU A 209 -20.46 -11.83 10.72
C GLU A 209 -19.36 -11.94 11.79
N ILE A 210 -19.30 -10.99 12.74
CA ILE A 210 -18.41 -11.02 13.91
C ILE A 210 -18.62 -12.29 14.72
N GLU A 211 -19.87 -12.57 15.13
CA GLU A 211 -20.23 -13.76 15.90
C GLU A 211 -19.84 -15.06 15.19
N GLU A 212 -20.25 -15.23 13.93
CA GLU A 212 -19.95 -16.42 13.13
C GLU A 212 -18.44 -16.60 12.91
N THR A 213 -17.70 -15.50 12.63
CA THR A 213 -16.25 -15.55 12.43
C THR A 213 -15.51 -15.87 13.72
N ALA A 214 -15.93 -15.30 14.84
CA ALA A 214 -15.32 -15.58 16.15
C ALA A 214 -15.47 -17.06 16.56
N ALA A 215 -16.61 -17.68 16.25
CA ALA A 215 -16.81 -19.12 16.47
C ALA A 215 -15.81 -19.95 15.62
N LEU A 216 -15.55 -19.56 14.36
CA LEU A 216 -14.54 -20.21 13.52
C LEU A 216 -13.12 -20.01 14.04
N VAL A 217 -12.77 -18.82 14.51
CA VAL A 217 -11.45 -18.48 15.07
C VAL A 217 -11.17 -19.35 16.31
N ARG A 218 -12.15 -19.45 17.23
CA ARG A 218 -12.04 -20.33 18.41
C ARG A 218 -11.89 -21.80 18.01
N ALA A 219 -12.69 -22.29 17.07
CA ALA A 219 -12.62 -23.68 16.60
C ALA A 219 -11.29 -23.99 15.90
N ALA A 220 -10.64 -23.01 15.28
CA ALA A 220 -9.33 -23.14 14.67
C ALA A 220 -8.16 -22.94 15.65
N GLY A 221 -8.41 -22.65 16.93
CA GLY A 221 -7.39 -22.38 17.94
C GLY A 221 -6.53 -21.13 17.64
N LYS A 222 -7.11 -20.14 16.94
CA LYS A 222 -6.39 -18.91 16.58
C LYS A 222 -6.54 -17.83 17.65
N GLN A 223 -5.53 -16.97 17.76
CA GLN A 223 -5.41 -15.88 18.74
C GLN A 223 -5.35 -14.52 18.03
N VAL A 224 -6.17 -13.57 18.47
CA VAL A 224 -6.22 -12.23 17.88
C VAL A 224 -5.11 -11.37 18.45
N GLN A 225 -4.17 -10.93 17.62
CA GLN A 225 -3.04 -10.06 18.00
C GLN A 225 -3.29 -8.58 17.69
N SER A 226 -4.08 -8.28 16.67
CA SER A 226 -4.46 -6.91 16.36
C SER A 226 -5.87 -6.80 15.79
N VAL A 227 -6.50 -5.66 16.04
CA VAL A 227 -7.76 -5.24 15.45
C VAL A 227 -7.54 -3.88 14.78
N TYR A 228 -7.92 -3.78 13.52
CA TYR A 228 -7.86 -2.54 12.74
C TYR A 228 -9.22 -2.24 12.13
N ILE A 229 -9.85 -1.15 12.56
CA ILE A 229 -11.16 -0.70 12.04
C ILE A 229 -10.90 0.47 11.08
N GLY A 230 -11.21 0.28 9.81
CA GLY A 230 -10.92 1.24 8.74
C GLY A 230 -11.93 1.21 7.61
N GLY A 231 -11.50 1.66 6.43
CA GLY A 231 -12.27 1.59 5.18
C GLY A 231 -12.68 2.94 4.64
N GLY A 232 -13.92 3.38 4.84
CA GLY A 232 -14.38 4.72 4.53
C GLY A 232 -13.97 5.68 5.64
N THR A 233 -14.84 5.86 6.62
CA THR A 233 -14.57 6.64 7.82
C THR A 233 -15.35 6.02 8.98
N PRO A 234 -14.75 5.19 9.82
CA PRO A 234 -15.43 4.53 10.95
C PRO A 234 -16.17 5.48 11.87
N THR A 235 -15.63 6.67 12.13
CA THR A 235 -16.26 7.73 12.93
C THR A 235 -17.47 8.43 12.27
N THR A 236 -17.89 7.98 11.08
CA THR A 236 -19.21 8.29 10.51
C THR A 236 -20.35 7.68 11.33
N LEU A 237 -20.06 6.56 12.01
CA LEU A 237 -20.97 5.98 12.98
C LEU A 237 -21.15 6.92 14.16
N ASP A 238 -22.36 6.97 14.74
CA ASP A 238 -22.59 7.70 15.97
C ASP A 238 -22.05 6.93 17.20
N GLU A 239 -22.15 7.52 18.39
CA GLU A 239 -21.60 6.95 19.62
C GLU A 239 -22.22 5.60 19.97
N HIS A 240 -23.55 5.46 19.75
CA HIS A 240 -24.27 4.22 20.02
C HIS A 240 -23.90 3.13 19.03
N GLN A 241 -23.77 3.46 17.76
CA GLN A 241 -23.36 2.56 16.70
C GLN A 241 -21.91 2.10 16.88
N LEU A 242 -21.01 3.00 17.28
CA LEU A 242 -19.63 2.66 17.64
C LEU A 242 -19.59 1.73 18.84
N ALA A 243 -20.29 2.08 19.93
CA ALA A 243 -20.36 1.24 21.14
C ALA A 243 -20.90 -0.17 20.83
N ARG A 244 -21.94 -0.26 19.99
CA ARG A 244 -22.51 -1.53 19.54
C ARG A 244 -21.49 -2.39 18.79
N LEU A 245 -20.76 -1.81 17.84
CA LEU A 245 -19.71 -2.51 17.07
C LEU A 245 -18.59 -3.01 17.98
N LEU A 246 -18.06 -2.12 18.84
CA LEU A 246 -16.96 -2.45 19.74
C LEU A 246 -17.38 -3.53 20.76
N SER A 247 -18.58 -3.42 21.34
CA SER A 247 -19.13 -4.46 22.24
C SER A 247 -19.32 -5.80 21.52
N ALA A 248 -19.72 -5.81 20.24
CA ALA A 248 -19.83 -7.05 19.49
C ALA A 248 -18.46 -7.72 19.30
N LEU A 249 -17.41 -6.94 19.03
CA LEU A 249 -16.04 -7.46 18.92
C LEU A 249 -15.55 -8.02 20.26
N GLU A 250 -15.69 -7.25 21.34
CA GLU A 250 -15.25 -7.64 22.69
C GLU A 250 -15.99 -8.88 23.23
N ASN A 251 -17.30 -8.97 23.00
CA ASN A 251 -18.10 -10.10 23.49
C ASN A 251 -17.84 -11.42 22.75
N HIS A 252 -17.39 -11.36 21.50
CA HIS A 252 -17.25 -12.56 20.68
C HIS A 252 -15.81 -13.01 20.49
N PHE A 253 -14.82 -12.12 20.45
CA PHE A 253 -13.40 -12.45 20.34
C PHE A 253 -12.69 -12.42 21.69
N ASP A 254 -11.72 -13.29 21.87
CA ASP A 254 -10.78 -13.22 22.99
C ASP A 254 -9.65 -12.22 22.66
N PHE A 255 -9.59 -11.13 23.41
CA PHE A 255 -8.60 -10.07 23.30
C PHE A 255 -7.48 -10.16 24.34
N SER A 256 -7.36 -11.28 25.07
CA SER A 256 -6.31 -11.47 26.08
C SER A 256 -4.88 -11.41 25.50
N HIS A 257 -4.74 -11.65 24.21
CA HIS A 257 -3.48 -11.56 23.46
C HIS A 257 -3.36 -10.34 22.55
N LEU A 258 -4.30 -9.37 22.68
CA LEU A 258 -4.33 -8.20 21.81
C LEU A 258 -3.14 -7.27 22.08
N ARG A 259 -2.38 -6.96 21.06
CA ARG A 259 -1.22 -6.06 21.11
C ARG A 259 -1.55 -4.66 20.56
N GLU A 260 -2.50 -4.60 19.63
CA GLU A 260 -2.87 -3.36 18.95
C GLU A 260 -4.37 -3.32 18.67
N TYR A 261 -4.98 -2.19 18.97
CA TYR A 261 -6.35 -1.87 18.58
C TYR A 261 -6.39 -0.47 17.98
N THR A 262 -6.52 -0.41 16.65
CA THR A 262 -6.49 0.83 15.87
C THR A 262 -7.84 1.12 15.24
N VAL A 263 -8.25 2.39 15.27
CA VAL A 263 -9.47 2.88 14.60
C VAL A 263 -9.13 4.11 13.75
N GLU A 264 -9.51 4.07 12.47
CA GLU A 264 -9.42 5.23 11.59
C GLU A 264 -10.50 6.26 11.94
N ALA A 265 -10.12 7.37 12.57
CA ALA A 265 -10.90 8.57 12.72
C ALA A 265 -10.48 9.59 11.63
N GLY A 266 -10.36 9.11 10.39
CA GLY A 266 -9.64 9.75 9.29
C GLY A 266 -10.23 11.08 8.79
N ARG A 267 -11.35 11.54 9.36
CA ARG A 267 -12.03 12.79 8.99
C ARG A 267 -12.29 13.63 10.23
N PRO A 268 -11.55 14.73 10.46
CA PRO A 268 -11.75 15.62 11.61
C PRO A 268 -13.21 16.10 11.82
N ASP A 269 -13.94 16.28 10.71
CA ASP A 269 -15.35 16.67 10.72
C ASP A 269 -16.31 15.55 11.23
N THR A 270 -15.82 14.36 11.51
CA THR A 270 -16.60 13.24 12.09
C THR A 270 -16.21 12.91 13.53
N ILE A 271 -15.18 13.56 14.06
CA ILE A 271 -14.64 13.34 15.40
C ILE A 271 -15.43 14.20 16.40
N THR A 272 -15.82 13.60 17.52
CA THR A 272 -16.35 14.29 18.69
C THR A 272 -15.74 13.72 19.97
N PRO A 273 -15.68 14.50 21.07
CA PRO A 273 -15.17 14.03 22.35
C PRO A 273 -15.90 12.79 22.86
N GLU A 274 -17.22 12.66 22.58
CA GLU A 274 -18.06 11.53 22.94
C GLU A 274 -17.59 10.26 22.26
N LYS A 275 -17.40 10.31 20.93
CA LYS A 275 -16.89 9.17 20.13
C LYS A 275 -15.51 8.74 20.57
N LEU A 276 -14.62 9.71 20.82
CA LEU A 276 -13.27 9.41 21.33
C LEU A 276 -13.31 8.71 22.68
N ARG A 277 -14.21 9.14 23.59
CA ARG A 277 -14.42 8.45 24.89
C ARG A 277 -14.93 7.02 24.69
N VAL A 278 -15.87 6.79 23.79
CA VAL A 278 -16.38 5.45 23.46
C VAL A 278 -15.25 4.55 22.95
N LEU A 279 -14.44 5.04 22.00
CA LEU A 279 -13.29 4.30 21.49
C LEU A 279 -12.28 3.97 22.59
N LYS A 280 -11.91 4.96 23.41
CA LYS A 280 -10.93 4.76 24.49
C LYS A 280 -11.44 3.78 25.55
N SER A 281 -12.71 3.88 25.92
CA SER A 281 -13.34 2.98 26.91
C SER A 281 -13.40 1.53 26.45
N ALA A 282 -13.42 1.28 25.14
CA ALA A 282 -13.36 -0.05 24.53
C ALA A 282 -11.91 -0.57 24.32
N GLY A 283 -10.91 0.09 24.89
CA GLY A 283 -9.52 -0.34 24.81
C GLY A 283 -8.81 0.00 23.51
N VAL A 284 -9.38 0.88 22.66
CA VAL A 284 -8.67 1.37 21.45
C VAL A 284 -7.42 2.13 21.89
N GLY A 285 -6.25 1.67 21.44
CA GLY A 285 -4.95 2.27 21.77
C GLY A 285 -4.54 3.37 20.78
N ARG A 286 -4.81 3.15 19.47
CA ARG A 286 -4.42 4.08 18.40
C ARG A 286 -5.61 4.60 17.64
N VAL A 287 -5.60 5.90 17.33
CA VAL A 287 -6.52 6.52 16.37
C VAL A 287 -5.75 7.17 15.22
N SER A 288 -6.37 7.18 14.04
CA SER A 288 -5.79 7.82 12.86
C SER A 288 -6.57 9.09 12.53
N ILE A 289 -5.93 10.27 12.61
CA ILE A 289 -6.50 11.57 12.27
C ILE A 289 -5.80 12.07 11.01
N ASN A 290 -6.46 12.03 9.85
CA ASN A 290 -5.79 12.16 8.56
C ASN A 290 -6.03 13.52 7.91
N PRO A 291 -5.11 14.50 8.07
CA PRO A 291 -5.23 15.82 7.44
C PRO A 291 -5.15 15.75 5.92
N GLN A 292 -4.28 14.91 5.37
CA GLN A 292 -3.85 14.84 3.99
C GLN A 292 -2.98 16.04 3.55
N SER A 293 -3.32 17.24 3.97
CA SER A 293 -2.60 18.51 3.89
C SER A 293 -3.03 19.42 5.03
N MET A 294 -2.19 20.36 5.42
CA MET A 294 -2.54 21.45 6.35
C MET A 294 -2.79 22.78 5.62
N ASN A 295 -2.85 22.76 4.28
CA ASN A 295 -3.19 23.89 3.45
C ASN A 295 -4.69 23.88 3.13
N ASP A 296 -5.46 24.88 3.61
CA ASP A 296 -6.90 24.93 3.46
C ASP A 296 -7.35 25.04 1.99
N ALA A 297 -6.57 25.69 1.12
CA ALA A 297 -6.86 25.77 -0.31
C ALA A 297 -6.74 24.38 -0.97
N VAL A 298 -5.73 23.59 -0.60
CA VAL A 298 -5.54 22.21 -1.06
C VAL A 298 -6.68 21.32 -0.55
N LEU A 299 -7.05 21.45 0.74
CA LEU A 299 -8.16 20.69 1.33
C LEU A 299 -9.49 20.97 0.59
N ALA A 300 -9.78 22.22 0.31
CA ALA A 300 -10.95 22.60 -0.48
C ALA A 300 -10.91 22.01 -1.91
N ALA A 301 -9.76 22.07 -2.58
CA ALA A 301 -9.58 21.54 -3.93
C ALA A 301 -9.80 20.03 -4.03
N ILE A 302 -9.48 19.25 -2.97
CA ILE A 302 -9.71 17.81 -2.93
C ILE A 302 -11.09 17.41 -2.39
N GLY A 303 -11.97 18.36 -2.14
CA GLY A 303 -13.37 18.13 -1.70
C GLY A 303 -13.50 17.79 -0.21
N ARG A 304 -12.52 18.19 0.63
CA ARG A 304 -12.63 18.14 2.09
C ARG A 304 -13.42 19.34 2.61
N LYS A 305 -14.31 19.10 3.58
CA LYS A 305 -15.16 20.16 4.18
C LYS A 305 -14.59 20.76 5.46
N HIS A 306 -13.50 20.19 5.96
CA HIS A 306 -12.79 20.67 7.15
C HIS A 306 -11.50 21.41 6.74
N GLY A 307 -11.06 22.32 7.58
CA GLY A 307 -9.79 23.04 7.45
C GLY A 307 -8.72 22.51 8.40
N SER A 308 -7.54 23.13 8.33
CA SER A 308 -6.41 22.84 9.20
C SER A 308 -6.73 23.04 10.68
N ALA A 309 -7.53 24.06 11.03
CA ALA A 309 -7.98 24.28 12.40
C ALA A 309 -8.80 23.11 12.98
N ASP A 310 -9.61 22.44 12.16
CA ASP A 310 -10.36 21.26 12.58
C ASP A 310 -9.45 20.06 12.86
N VAL A 311 -8.36 19.93 12.09
CA VAL A 311 -7.34 18.90 12.33
C VAL A 311 -6.66 19.12 13.69
N LEU A 312 -6.24 20.36 13.98
CA LEU A 312 -5.61 20.71 15.26
C LEU A 312 -6.55 20.42 16.42
N ARG A 313 -7.80 20.87 16.32
CA ARG A 313 -8.85 20.60 17.33
C ARG A 313 -9.03 19.08 17.55
N ALA A 314 -9.17 18.31 16.48
CA ALA A 314 -9.39 16.87 16.58
C ALA A 314 -8.17 16.13 17.21
N PHE A 315 -6.96 16.60 16.92
CA PHE A 315 -5.74 16.08 17.53
C PHE A 315 -5.71 16.37 19.05
N ASP A 316 -6.02 17.60 19.45
CA ASP A 316 -6.07 17.99 20.87
C ASP A 316 -7.16 17.24 21.62
N GLU A 317 -8.37 17.08 21.04
CA GLU A 317 -9.46 16.29 21.60
C GLU A 317 -9.05 14.81 21.79
N ALA A 318 -8.32 14.23 20.84
CA ALA A 318 -7.82 12.86 20.98
C ALA A 318 -6.78 12.74 22.10
N ARG A 319 -5.85 13.70 22.22
CA ARG A 319 -4.90 13.74 23.36
C ARG A 319 -5.64 13.90 24.70
N GLN A 320 -6.63 14.77 24.77
CA GLN A 320 -7.46 14.95 25.98
C GLN A 320 -8.28 13.70 26.34
N ALA A 321 -8.69 12.94 25.35
CA ALA A 321 -9.34 11.64 25.55
C ALA A 321 -8.37 10.52 26.00
N GLY A 322 -7.07 10.81 26.09
CA GLY A 322 -6.04 9.90 26.58
C GLY A 322 -5.45 8.98 25.50
N PHE A 323 -5.52 9.35 24.22
CA PHE A 323 -4.82 8.62 23.16
C PHE A 323 -3.34 9.02 23.11
N ASP A 324 -2.47 8.07 23.46
CA ASP A 324 -1.02 8.23 23.40
C ASP A 324 -0.46 7.90 22.01
N GLU A 325 -1.18 7.12 21.21
CA GLU A 325 -0.79 6.76 19.85
C GLU A 325 -1.77 7.38 18.83
N ILE A 326 -1.28 8.36 18.09
CA ILE A 326 -2.01 9.02 17.00
C ILE A 326 -1.22 8.85 15.71
N ASN A 327 -1.88 8.36 14.65
CA ASN A 327 -1.36 8.37 13.29
C ASN A 327 -1.95 9.53 12.50
N MET A 328 -1.15 10.15 11.64
CA MET A 328 -1.59 11.21 10.72
C MET A 328 -1.11 10.93 9.30
N ASP A 329 -2.05 10.86 8.33
CA ASP A 329 -1.72 10.60 6.94
C ASP A 329 -1.62 11.90 6.14
N LEU A 330 -0.59 11.98 5.29
CA LEU A 330 -0.35 13.02 4.29
C LEU A 330 -0.38 12.43 2.88
N ILE A 331 -0.71 13.26 1.89
CA ILE A 331 -0.65 12.87 0.48
C ILE A 331 0.19 13.87 -0.30
N ALA A 332 1.34 13.44 -0.79
CA ALA A 332 2.18 14.21 -1.71
C ALA A 332 1.56 14.21 -3.12
N GLY A 333 1.57 15.37 -3.78
CA GLY A 333 1.10 15.54 -5.16
C GLY A 333 -0.39 15.86 -5.29
N LEU A 334 -1.05 16.32 -4.23
CA LEU A 334 -2.44 16.80 -4.29
C LEU A 334 -2.54 18.04 -5.22
N THR A 335 -3.69 18.18 -5.87
CA THR A 335 -3.95 19.31 -6.77
C THR A 335 -3.82 20.64 -6.04
N GLY A 336 -3.00 21.54 -6.56
CA GLY A 336 -2.74 22.85 -5.99
C GLY A 336 -1.70 22.89 -4.87
N ASP A 337 -1.12 21.72 -4.49
CA ASP A 337 -0.03 21.65 -3.52
C ASP A 337 1.33 21.87 -4.18
N THR A 338 2.27 22.47 -3.46
CA THR A 338 3.65 22.71 -3.89
C THR A 338 4.63 22.05 -2.91
N ALA A 339 5.90 21.95 -3.28
CA ALA A 339 6.92 21.43 -2.38
C ALA A 339 7.02 22.26 -1.09
N GLU A 340 6.86 23.58 -1.17
CA GLU A 340 6.92 24.49 -0.04
C GLU A 340 5.70 24.34 0.89
N THR A 341 4.48 24.27 0.35
CA THR A 341 3.25 24.11 1.17
C THR A 341 3.18 22.71 1.78
N PHE A 342 3.69 21.70 1.08
CA PHE A 342 3.82 20.35 1.63
C PHE A 342 4.85 20.29 2.76
N ALA A 343 6.00 20.98 2.62
CA ALA A 343 7.00 21.09 3.71
C ALA A 343 6.40 21.76 4.95
N GLN A 344 5.64 22.86 4.80
CA GLN A 344 4.92 23.51 5.90
C GLN A 344 3.91 22.57 6.57
N THR A 345 3.25 21.71 5.79
CA THR A 345 2.37 20.66 6.32
C THR A 345 3.17 19.66 7.18
N VAL A 346 4.31 19.18 6.69
CA VAL A 346 5.19 18.27 7.45
C VAL A 346 5.68 18.94 8.75
N ASP A 347 6.13 20.19 8.69
CA ASP A 347 6.58 20.94 9.87
C ASP A 347 5.46 21.10 10.91
N THR A 348 4.24 21.35 10.46
CA THR A 348 3.08 21.44 11.36
C THR A 348 2.83 20.12 12.08
N LEU A 349 2.91 18.99 11.37
CA LEU A 349 2.76 17.67 11.99
C LEU A 349 3.90 17.35 12.94
N LEU A 350 5.12 17.71 12.60
CA LEU A 350 6.28 17.53 13.49
C LEU A 350 6.12 18.32 14.80
N ASN A 351 5.54 19.51 14.75
CA ASN A 351 5.22 20.30 15.95
C ASN A 351 4.12 19.65 16.80
N LEU A 352 3.12 18.98 16.19
CA LEU A 352 2.12 18.18 16.90
C LEU A 352 2.71 16.90 17.48
N SER A 353 3.80 16.42 16.89
CA SER A 353 4.56 15.26 17.34
C SER A 353 3.70 13.99 17.52
N PRO A 354 2.92 13.55 16.51
CA PRO A 354 2.20 12.29 16.56
C PRO A 354 3.17 11.11 16.61
N GLU A 355 2.73 9.94 17.01
CA GLU A 355 3.56 8.73 17.07
C GLU A 355 3.83 8.15 15.70
N ASN A 356 2.85 8.28 14.78
CA ASN A 356 2.98 7.79 13.41
C ASN A 356 2.60 8.88 12.40
N ILE A 357 3.34 8.94 11.30
CA ILE A 357 3.03 9.76 10.14
C ILE A 357 3.14 8.86 8.91
N THR A 358 2.09 8.81 8.09
CA THR A 358 2.14 8.12 6.80
C THR A 358 2.17 9.12 5.67
N VAL A 359 3.20 9.07 4.84
CA VAL A 359 3.31 9.88 3.63
C VAL A 359 2.90 9.04 2.44
N HIS A 360 1.74 9.34 1.89
CA HIS A 360 1.22 8.72 0.67
C HIS A 360 1.61 9.55 -0.55
N THR A 361 1.74 8.88 -1.69
CA THR A 361 1.80 9.52 -3.00
C THR A 361 0.45 9.42 -3.69
N LEU A 362 -0.03 10.51 -4.28
CA LEU A 362 -1.28 10.51 -5.03
C LEU A 362 -1.24 9.48 -6.16
N ALA A 363 -2.14 8.50 -6.13
CA ALA A 363 -2.29 7.53 -7.20
C ALA A 363 -3.29 8.06 -8.25
N ILE A 364 -2.80 8.31 -9.46
CA ILE A 364 -3.67 8.67 -10.59
C ILE A 364 -4.33 7.40 -11.12
N LYS A 365 -5.63 7.27 -10.93
CA LYS A 365 -6.38 6.12 -11.43
C LYS A 365 -6.74 6.26 -12.90
N ARG A 366 -6.86 5.10 -13.58
CA ARG A 366 -7.58 5.02 -14.85
C ARG A 366 -9.02 5.51 -14.61
N GLY A 367 -9.39 6.62 -15.27
CA GLY A 367 -10.70 7.25 -15.14
C GLY A 367 -10.80 8.43 -14.17
N ALA A 368 -9.72 8.88 -13.56
CA ALA A 368 -9.64 10.26 -13.05
C ALA A 368 -9.50 11.21 -14.26
N ASP A 369 -10.17 12.36 -14.21
CA ASP A 369 -10.16 13.39 -15.28
C ASP A 369 -8.77 14.06 -15.51
N LEU A 370 -7.70 13.50 -15.01
CA LEU A 370 -6.31 13.90 -15.28
C LEU A 370 -5.85 13.30 -16.63
N THR A 371 -6.44 13.77 -17.71
CA THR A 371 -6.09 13.37 -19.08
C THR A 371 -4.80 14.02 -19.59
N ASP A 372 -4.25 15.01 -18.88
CA ASP A 372 -3.03 15.70 -19.29
C ASP A 372 -1.77 14.98 -18.77
N LYS A 373 -1.19 14.17 -19.65
CA LYS A 373 0.03 13.42 -19.40
C LYS A 373 1.26 14.33 -19.21
N ALA A 374 1.28 15.50 -19.83
CA ALA A 374 2.38 16.47 -19.69
C ALA A 374 2.35 17.12 -18.29
N ALA A 375 1.16 17.42 -17.76
CA ALA A 375 0.99 17.89 -16.39
C ALA A 375 1.44 16.83 -15.37
N ALA A 376 1.18 15.54 -15.62
CA ALA A 376 1.62 14.44 -14.78
C ALA A 376 3.17 14.29 -14.77
N ALA A 377 3.84 14.55 -15.87
CA ALA A 377 5.32 14.52 -15.94
C ALA A 377 5.96 15.70 -15.19
N ALA A 378 5.42 16.91 -15.34
CA ALA A 378 5.86 18.09 -14.58
C ALA A 378 5.61 17.93 -13.07
N GLN A 379 4.54 17.24 -12.69
CA GLN A 379 4.21 16.94 -11.31
C GLN A 379 5.17 15.92 -10.68
N ARG A 380 5.84 15.07 -11.48
CA ARG A 380 6.80 14.06 -10.99
C ARG A 380 7.94 14.70 -10.20
N GLU A 381 8.56 15.76 -10.73
CA GLU A 381 9.67 16.46 -10.06
C GLU A 381 9.22 17.05 -8.72
N THR A 382 8.08 17.74 -8.72
CA THR A 382 7.50 18.31 -7.50
C THR A 382 7.20 17.23 -6.45
N VAL A 383 6.62 16.10 -6.85
CA VAL A 383 6.35 14.98 -5.93
C VAL A 383 7.64 14.37 -5.39
N SER A 384 8.70 14.22 -6.21
CA SER A 384 10.00 13.78 -5.72
C SER A 384 10.55 14.69 -4.64
N GLN A 385 10.51 16.00 -4.87
CA GLN A 385 10.95 17.01 -3.90
C GLN A 385 10.13 16.96 -2.59
N MET A 386 8.81 16.78 -2.68
CA MET A 386 7.94 16.58 -1.51
C MET A 386 8.35 15.36 -0.68
N LEU A 387 8.55 14.22 -1.33
CA LEU A 387 8.88 12.96 -0.65
C LEU A 387 10.28 12.99 -0.05
N ASP A 388 11.26 13.52 -0.77
CA ASP A 388 12.64 13.64 -0.29
C ASP A 388 12.72 14.62 0.88
N GLY A 389 12.06 15.79 0.77
CA GLY A 389 11.96 16.77 1.85
C GLY A 389 11.31 16.20 3.11
N ALA A 390 10.17 15.52 2.95
CA ALA A 390 9.48 14.85 4.07
C ALA A 390 10.34 13.76 4.71
N SER A 391 11.00 12.93 3.89
CA SER A 391 11.90 11.88 4.39
C SER A 391 13.02 12.46 5.25
N HIS A 392 13.67 13.53 4.80
CA HIS A 392 14.73 14.21 5.54
C HIS A 392 14.22 14.84 6.85
N ALA A 393 13.09 15.56 6.78
CA ALA A 393 12.50 16.22 7.96
C ALA A 393 12.10 15.20 9.04
N LEU A 394 11.43 14.10 8.64
CA LEU A 394 11.00 13.04 9.55
C LEU A 394 12.20 12.31 10.19
N GLN A 395 13.23 11.97 9.41
CA GLN A 395 14.45 11.34 9.94
C GLN A 395 15.16 12.24 10.93
N ASN A 396 15.30 13.53 10.63
CA ASN A 396 15.94 14.51 11.51
C ASN A 396 15.15 14.71 12.82
N ALA A 397 13.83 14.51 12.78
CA ALA A 397 12.96 14.53 13.96
C ALA A 397 12.91 13.19 14.72
N GLY A 398 13.71 12.19 14.33
CA GLY A 398 13.83 10.91 15.01
C GLY A 398 12.82 9.85 14.59
N TYR A 399 12.01 10.09 13.54
CA TYR A 399 11.13 9.06 12.98
C TYR A 399 11.89 8.07 12.11
N GLY A 400 11.51 6.80 12.19
CA GLY A 400 12.00 5.74 11.34
C GLY A 400 10.96 5.23 10.36
N PRO A 401 11.33 4.85 9.11
CA PRO A 401 10.40 4.15 8.23
C PRO A 401 10.18 2.73 8.77
N TYR A 402 8.91 2.32 8.95
CA TYR A 402 8.58 1.02 9.50
C TYR A 402 7.83 0.11 8.53
N TYR A 403 7.22 0.66 7.50
CA TYR A 403 6.74 -0.06 6.33
C TYR A 403 6.79 0.83 5.10
N LEU A 404 6.83 0.21 3.93
CA LEU A 404 6.69 0.92 2.66
C LEU A 404 6.03 0.02 1.61
N TYR A 405 5.29 0.64 0.70
CA TYR A 405 4.74 -0.03 -0.45
C TYR A 405 4.62 0.92 -1.64
N ARG A 406 4.54 0.33 -2.83
CA ARG A 406 4.28 1.06 -4.08
C ARG A 406 2.96 0.59 -4.66
N GLN A 407 2.31 1.43 -5.44
CA GLN A 407 1.12 1.06 -6.19
C GLN A 407 1.46 0.97 -7.67
N LYS A 408 0.85 0.04 -8.39
CA LYS A 408 0.92 0.04 -9.84
C LYS A 408 0.21 1.28 -10.39
N PHE A 409 0.79 1.88 -11.42
CA PHE A 409 0.22 3.06 -12.11
C PHE A 409 0.18 4.37 -11.30
N MET A 410 1.08 4.55 -10.36
CA MET A 410 1.30 5.86 -9.74
C MET A 410 2.08 6.78 -10.68
N ALA A 411 1.76 8.08 -10.67
CA ALA A 411 2.60 9.08 -11.31
C ALA A 411 4.03 8.99 -10.72
N GLY A 412 5.02 8.73 -11.58
CA GLY A 412 6.42 8.60 -11.16
C GLY A 412 6.80 7.28 -10.49
N GLY A 413 5.86 6.36 -10.21
CA GLY A 413 6.16 5.08 -9.56
C GLY A 413 6.72 5.21 -8.16
N PHE A 414 6.41 6.30 -7.44
CA PHE A 414 6.89 6.58 -6.09
C PHE A 414 6.27 5.64 -5.04
N GLU A 415 6.77 5.75 -3.84
CA GLU A 415 6.38 4.94 -2.68
C GLU A 415 5.37 5.65 -1.77
N ASN A 416 4.76 4.83 -0.90
CA ASN A 416 4.07 5.27 0.31
C ASN A 416 4.86 4.74 1.50
N VAL A 417 5.16 5.57 2.48
CA VAL A 417 6.00 5.21 3.62
C VAL A 417 5.29 5.55 4.92
N GLY A 418 5.19 4.57 5.81
CA GLY A 418 4.83 4.77 7.20
C GLY A 418 6.07 5.07 8.03
N TRP A 419 6.01 6.17 8.76
CA TRP A 419 7.06 6.65 9.66
C TRP A 419 6.55 6.58 11.09
N CYS A 420 7.40 6.21 12.02
CA CYS A 420 7.05 6.15 13.44
C CYS A 420 8.19 6.60 14.34
N LYS A 421 7.84 7.02 15.55
CA LYS A 421 8.79 7.09 16.66
C LYS A 421 9.20 5.68 17.08
N PRO A 422 10.34 5.50 17.75
CA PRO A 422 10.75 4.19 18.27
C PRO A 422 9.62 3.53 19.10
N ASP A 423 9.42 2.23 18.90
CA ASP A 423 8.48 1.38 19.64
C ASP A 423 6.97 1.74 19.43
N THR A 424 6.65 2.48 18.38
CA THR A 424 5.26 2.84 18.05
C THR A 424 4.83 2.36 16.65
N GLU A 425 5.50 1.35 16.11
CA GLU A 425 5.14 0.74 14.83
C GLU A 425 3.69 0.20 14.86
N CYS A 426 2.90 0.52 13.84
CA CYS A 426 1.59 -0.11 13.71
C CYS A 426 1.75 -1.57 13.25
N PHE A 427 1.50 -2.49 14.18
CA PHE A 427 1.65 -3.92 13.98
C PHE A 427 0.80 -4.44 12.83
N TYR A 428 -0.45 -3.98 12.75
CA TYR A 428 -1.35 -4.35 11.67
C TYR A 428 -0.81 -3.93 10.29
N ASN A 429 -0.31 -2.68 10.17
CA ASN A 429 0.20 -2.17 8.89
C ASN A 429 1.40 -2.97 8.39
N VAL A 430 2.37 -3.27 9.26
CA VAL A 430 3.53 -4.10 8.89
C VAL A 430 3.07 -5.51 8.50
N SER A 431 2.20 -6.14 9.32
CA SER A 431 1.69 -7.49 9.05
C SER A 431 0.93 -7.58 7.74
N MET A 432 0.17 -6.54 7.38
CA MET A 432 -0.60 -6.45 6.15
C MET A 432 0.28 -6.25 4.92
N MET A 433 1.27 -5.34 5.01
CA MET A 433 2.14 -4.97 3.89
C MET A 433 3.16 -6.06 3.60
N GLU A 434 3.74 -6.66 4.64
CA GLU A 434 4.78 -7.68 4.52
C GLU A 434 4.24 -9.13 4.51
N GLU A 435 2.90 -9.28 4.66
CA GLU A 435 2.24 -10.60 4.67
C GLU A 435 2.82 -11.54 5.72
N LEU A 436 2.96 -11.04 6.98
CA LEU A 436 3.58 -11.79 8.07
C LEU A 436 2.64 -12.82 8.69
N GLN A 437 1.34 -12.53 8.74
CA GLN A 437 0.34 -13.39 9.36
C GLN A 437 -1.00 -13.37 8.61
N THR A 438 -1.85 -14.32 8.97
CA THR A 438 -3.23 -14.38 8.48
C THR A 438 -4.03 -13.18 8.99
N ILE A 439 -4.78 -12.54 8.08
CA ILE A 439 -5.68 -11.44 8.39
C ILE A 439 -7.09 -11.85 7.99
N LEU A 440 -8.03 -11.85 8.94
CA LEU A 440 -9.44 -12.05 8.67
C LEU A 440 -10.12 -10.69 8.58
N SER A 441 -10.83 -10.47 7.46
CA SER A 441 -11.52 -9.21 7.21
C SER A 441 -13.03 -9.39 7.38
N LEU A 442 -13.62 -8.48 8.13
CA LEU A 442 -15.05 -8.34 8.41
C LEU A 442 -15.56 -7.07 7.72
N GLY A 443 -16.81 -7.04 7.31
CA GLY A 443 -17.41 -5.88 6.66
C GLY A 443 -17.20 -5.85 5.13
N ALA A 444 -17.87 -4.90 4.49
CA ALA A 444 -17.86 -4.73 3.05
C ALA A 444 -16.46 -4.34 2.53
N GLY A 445 -16.09 -4.91 1.38
CA GLY A 445 -14.79 -4.68 0.75
C GLY A 445 -13.62 -5.36 1.45
N GLY A 446 -13.83 -6.04 2.55
CA GLY A 446 -12.82 -6.78 3.29
C GLY A 446 -12.22 -7.93 2.47
N VAL A 447 -10.91 -8.08 2.55
CA VAL A 447 -10.16 -9.16 1.91
C VAL A 447 -9.44 -9.95 2.99
N SER A 448 -9.98 -11.11 3.35
CA SER A 448 -9.28 -12.04 4.23
C SER A 448 -8.13 -12.69 3.48
N LYS A 449 -6.96 -12.80 4.14
CA LYS A 449 -5.74 -13.40 3.59
C LYS A 449 -5.24 -14.47 4.57
N ARG A 450 -5.08 -15.69 4.10
CA ARG A 450 -4.32 -16.72 4.81
C ARG A 450 -2.90 -16.72 4.28
N VAL A 451 -1.94 -16.58 5.16
CA VAL A 451 -0.52 -16.69 4.87
C VAL A 451 -0.05 -18.09 5.22
N VAL A 452 0.44 -18.83 4.24
CA VAL A 452 1.08 -20.14 4.43
C VAL A 452 2.58 -19.90 4.54
N ARG A 453 3.08 -19.83 5.78
CA ARG A 453 4.45 -19.36 6.08
C ARG A 453 5.54 -20.20 5.40
N GLU A 454 5.34 -21.53 5.30
CA GLU A 454 6.31 -22.46 4.75
C GLU A 454 6.56 -22.24 3.24
N THR A 455 5.55 -21.79 2.53
CA THR A 455 5.62 -21.61 1.06
C THR A 455 5.56 -20.16 0.63
N GLY A 456 5.17 -19.24 1.54
CA GLY A 456 4.85 -17.87 1.20
C GLY A 456 3.57 -17.73 0.34
N TRP A 457 2.77 -18.80 0.22
CA TRP A 457 1.53 -18.77 -0.54
C TRP A 457 0.43 -17.99 0.19
N ILE A 458 -0.35 -17.23 -0.58
CA ILE A 458 -1.44 -16.40 -0.04
C ILE A 458 -2.76 -16.85 -0.63
N GLU A 459 -3.64 -17.33 0.22
CA GLU A 459 -5.04 -17.59 -0.12
C GLU A 459 -5.91 -16.39 0.27
N ARG A 460 -6.91 -16.09 -0.55
CA ARG A 460 -7.78 -14.93 -0.33
C ARG A 460 -9.25 -15.31 -0.35
N ALA A 461 -10.04 -14.63 0.51
CA ALA A 461 -11.49 -14.66 0.47
C ALA A 461 -12.01 -13.21 0.60
N ASN A 462 -12.85 -12.82 -0.35
CA ASN A 462 -13.33 -11.44 -0.47
C ASN A 462 -14.78 -11.35 0.00
N ASN A 463 -15.08 -10.33 0.80
CA ASN A 463 -16.45 -9.89 1.04
C ASN A 463 -16.95 -9.03 -0.13
N PRO A 464 -18.29 -8.93 -0.36
CA PRO A 464 -18.84 -7.98 -1.31
C PRO A 464 -18.38 -6.56 -1.03
N LYS A 465 -18.16 -5.78 -2.11
CA LYS A 465 -17.54 -4.45 -2.00
C LYS A 465 -18.50 -3.37 -1.52
N TYR A 466 -19.76 -3.44 -1.95
CA TYR A 466 -20.75 -2.40 -1.68
C TYR A 466 -21.63 -2.76 -0.48
N PRO A 467 -22.06 -1.79 0.35
CA PRO A 467 -22.87 -2.04 1.55
C PRO A 467 -24.11 -2.89 1.29
N LEU A 468 -24.87 -2.58 0.24
CA LEU A 468 -26.09 -3.31 -0.09
C LEU A 468 -25.83 -4.77 -0.47
N GLU A 469 -24.81 -5.02 -1.29
CA GLU A 469 -24.40 -6.38 -1.68
C GLU A 469 -23.90 -7.18 -0.47
N TYR A 470 -23.21 -6.50 0.46
CA TYR A 470 -22.74 -7.10 1.69
C TYR A 470 -23.90 -7.53 2.60
N ILE A 471 -24.91 -6.66 2.80
CA ILE A 471 -26.13 -6.98 3.55
C ILE A 471 -26.84 -8.18 2.95
N GLN A 472 -27.00 -8.22 1.61
CA GLN A 472 -27.64 -9.33 0.91
C GLN A 472 -26.86 -10.65 0.97
N ALA A 473 -25.57 -10.59 1.30
CA ALA A 473 -24.71 -11.76 1.40
C ALA A 473 -24.59 -12.35 2.83
N ALA A 474 -25.36 -11.85 3.80
CA ALA A 474 -25.24 -12.17 5.23
C ALA A 474 -25.02 -13.66 5.52
N ASP A 475 -25.81 -14.56 4.91
CA ASP A 475 -25.74 -16.01 5.17
C ASP A 475 -24.48 -16.73 4.63
N ARG A 476 -23.61 -16.04 3.90
CA ARG A 476 -22.45 -16.65 3.24
C ARG A 476 -21.11 -15.98 3.58
N LEU A 477 -21.10 -14.89 4.35
CA LEU A 477 -19.90 -14.10 4.65
C LEU A 477 -18.83 -14.92 5.40
N ALA A 478 -19.23 -15.75 6.36
CA ALA A 478 -18.31 -16.61 7.10
C ALA A 478 -17.73 -17.76 6.28
N ASN A 479 -18.38 -18.18 5.17
CA ASN A 479 -17.95 -19.34 4.39
C ASN A 479 -16.54 -19.17 3.79
N GLY A 480 -16.18 -17.96 3.34
CA GLY A 480 -14.84 -17.66 2.83
C GLY A 480 -13.77 -17.86 3.91
N LYS A 481 -14.02 -17.35 5.11
CA LYS A 481 -13.11 -17.46 6.26
C LYS A 481 -12.98 -18.89 6.75
N LYS A 482 -14.10 -19.65 6.75
CA LYS A 482 -14.08 -21.08 7.07
C LYS A 482 -13.15 -21.86 6.14
N LYS A 483 -13.15 -21.57 4.83
CA LYS A 483 -12.24 -22.21 3.88
C LYS A 483 -10.78 -21.88 4.15
N LEU A 484 -10.49 -20.63 4.55
CA LEU A 484 -9.14 -20.20 4.91
C LEU A 484 -8.63 -20.83 6.20
N LEU A 485 -9.48 -20.94 7.24
CA LEU A 485 -9.13 -21.49 8.54
C LEU A 485 -9.06 -23.02 8.53
N PHE A 486 -9.89 -23.67 7.72
CA PHE A 486 -9.97 -25.13 7.59
C PHE A 486 -9.76 -25.53 6.12
N PRO A 487 -8.53 -25.40 5.56
CA PRO A 487 -8.26 -25.78 4.19
C PRO A 487 -8.48 -27.28 3.99
N LYS A 488 -9.08 -27.65 2.87
CA LYS A 488 -9.13 -29.06 2.48
C LYS A 488 -7.69 -29.50 2.17
N LYS A 489 -7.31 -30.63 2.75
CA LYS A 489 -6.02 -31.27 2.49
C LYS A 489 -5.90 -31.69 1.03
#